data_24dff9912d48ed280e369242655e1431
#
_entry.id   24dff9912d48ed280e369242655e1431
#
_cell.length_a   1.000
_cell.length_b   1.000
_cell.length_c   1.000
_cell.angle_alpha   90.00
_cell.angle_beta   90.00
_cell.angle_gamma   90.00
#
_symmetry.space_group_name_H-M   'P 1'
#
loop_
_entity.id
_entity.type
_entity.pdbx_description
1 polymer ?
#
loop_
_entity_poly.entity_id
_entity_poly.type
_entity_poly.pdbx_seq_one_letter_code
_entity_poly.pdbx_strand_id
1 'polypeptide(L)'
;MCFVLALACLVGCLQAADPNTLTAEELADGWVLLFDGQTTFGWRAATEVNWEVADGAIVATEGENGLLYTTSQFGNYQLKVDFRSAKETNSGVFLRTPKVPTDVEKKCYELNIADTGTNPFPTGSFVQRQKAEGENDSDDWQTFDVTADGGHFVVKLDGKVVLDYTDPKPLGRGYIGLQFNSGKIEFRNVKLKPLGTKSLFNGKDLAGWKTFPELDSVFSVTQEGWLNVKNGKGMLETEGQYEDFTLQLECFVNGDKLNSGVFFRCIPGDTMNGYECQIQNGFKDDDRTKPDDCGTGGFFRRQNARKVVSDDFTWFQMTLHADDKHMAAWVNGYQVSDWSDTRKPDANPRRGLRLEAGTLQIQGHDPTTDLSFRNLRIAETPNR
;
A
#
# COMPACT_ATOMS: atom_id res chain seq x y z
N MET A 1 6.14 49.02 -40.63
CA MET A 1 6.06 47.53 -40.58
C MET A 1 5.89 47.13 -39.15
N CYS A 2 4.62 46.81 -38.73
CA CYS A 2 4.35 46.27 -37.41
C CYS A 2 4.39 44.76 -37.47
N PHE A 3 5.28 44.19 -36.70
CA PHE A 3 5.30 42.72 -36.47
C PHE A 3 4.33 42.39 -35.36
N VAL A 4 3.27 41.64 -35.67
CA VAL A 4 2.38 41.03 -34.72
C VAL A 4 2.99 39.67 -34.33
N LEU A 5 3.48 39.55 -33.08
CA LEU A 5 3.86 38.25 -32.52
C LEU A 5 2.58 37.51 -32.10
N ALA A 6 2.28 36.43 -32.82
CA ALA A 6 1.21 35.50 -32.39
C ALA A 6 1.80 34.58 -31.31
N LEU A 7 1.29 34.74 -30.08
CA LEU A 7 1.57 33.85 -28.95
C LEU A 7 0.69 32.60 -29.13
N ALA A 8 1.25 31.49 -29.57
CA ALA A 8 0.57 30.20 -29.60
C ALA A 8 0.50 29.63 -28.20
N CYS A 9 -0.66 29.68 -27.57
CA CYS A 9 -0.95 28.91 -26.34
C CYS A 9 -1.00 27.43 -26.70
N LEU A 10 0.04 26.68 -26.36
CA LEU A 10 0.00 25.23 -26.31
C LEU A 10 -0.92 24.83 -25.15
N VAL A 11 -2.18 24.55 -25.44
CA VAL A 11 -3.07 23.83 -24.54
C VAL A 11 -2.59 22.37 -24.57
N GLY A 12 -1.74 22.00 -23.61
CA GLY A 12 -1.43 20.60 -23.38
C GLY A 12 -2.70 19.86 -23.00
N CYS A 13 -3.20 18.99 -23.86
CA CYS A 13 -4.20 18.00 -23.44
C CYS A 13 -3.58 17.18 -22.30
N LEU A 14 -4.05 17.37 -21.09
CA LEU A 14 -3.83 16.42 -20.01
C LEU A 14 -4.50 15.11 -20.44
N GLN A 15 -3.70 14.20 -20.97
CA GLN A 15 -4.14 12.85 -21.23
C GLN A 15 -4.46 12.22 -19.88
N ALA A 16 -5.71 11.77 -19.67
CA ALA A 16 -6.08 11.05 -18.46
C ALA A 16 -5.12 9.85 -18.30
N ALA A 17 -4.59 9.67 -17.10
CA ALA A 17 -3.73 8.52 -16.84
C ALA A 17 -4.51 7.22 -17.09
N ASP A 18 -3.84 6.21 -17.61
CA ASP A 18 -4.44 4.88 -17.78
C ASP A 18 -4.99 4.39 -16.43
N PRO A 19 -6.17 3.79 -16.40
CA PRO A 19 -6.73 3.26 -15.16
C PRO A 19 -5.80 2.22 -14.53
N ASN A 20 -5.84 2.11 -13.20
CA ASN A 20 -5.03 1.21 -12.38
C ASN A 20 -3.50 1.44 -12.52
N THR A 21 -3.10 2.67 -12.78
CA THR A 21 -1.70 3.11 -12.76
C THR A 21 -1.51 4.25 -11.78
N LEU A 22 -0.29 4.44 -11.29
CA LEU A 22 0.10 5.61 -10.51
C LEU A 22 0.81 6.62 -11.42
N THR A 23 0.50 7.88 -11.26
CA THR A 23 1.34 8.94 -11.83
C THR A 23 2.67 9.01 -11.09
N ALA A 24 3.68 9.63 -11.68
CA ALA A 24 4.97 9.85 -11.01
C ALA A 24 4.82 10.66 -9.71
N GLU A 25 3.86 11.59 -9.67
CA GLU A 25 3.54 12.39 -8.48
C GLU A 25 2.88 11.53 -7.40
N GLU A 26 1.90 10.70 -7.76
CA GLU A 26 1.27 9.77 -6.80
C GLU A 26 2.31 8.79 -6.23
N LEU A 27 3.19 8.25 -7.08
CA LEU A 27 4.25 7.35 -6.63
C LEU A 27 5.20 8.06 -5.64
N ALA A 28 5.68 9.27 -5.96
CA ALA A 28 6.53 10.06 -5.08
C ALA A 28 5.84 10.44 -3.76
N ASP A 29 4.53 10.68 -3.79
CA ASP A 29 3.70 10.97 -2.62
C ASP A 29 3.40 9.72 -1.77
N GLY A 30 3.73 8.52 -2.28
CA GLY A 30 3.66 7.24 -1.55
C GLY A 30 2.36 6.48 -1.72
N TRP A 31 1.64 6.73 -2.78
CA TRP A 31 0.49 5.91 -3.15
C TRP A 31 0.92 4.52 -3.58
N VAL A 32 0.08 3.53 -3.30
CA VAL A 32 0.18 2.15 -3.76
C VAL A 32 -1.14 1.72 -4.39
N LEU A 33 -1.07 0.79 -5.34
CA LEU A 33 -2.23 0.16 -5.95
C LEU A 33 -2.71 -0.99 -5.07
N LEU A 34 -3.97 -0.97 -4.67
CA LEU A 34 -4.64 -2.13 -4.07
C LEU A 34 -5.25 -3.05 -5.15
N PHE A 35 -5.42 -2.53 -6.36
CA PHE A 35 -5.87 -3.29 -7.52
C PHE A 35 -5.00 -2.95 -8.74
N ASP A 36 -4.50 -3.99 -9.40
CA ASP A 36 -3.57 -3.89 -10.52
C ASP A 36 -4.24 -3.83 -11.91
N GLY A 37 -5.58 -3.83 -11.95
CA GLY A 37 -6.35 -3.87 -13.19
C GLY A 37 -6.43 -5.25 -13.86
N GLN A 38 -5.76 -6.27 -13.31
CA GLN A 38 -5.65 -7.59 -13.95
C GLN A 38 -6.07 -8.74 -13.03
N THR A 39 -5.80 -8.61 -11.72
CA THR A 39 -6.02 -9.70 -10.76
C THR A 39 -6.60 -9.18 -9.45
N THR A 40 -7.27 -10.05 -8.71
CA THR A 40 -7.68 -9.80 -7.33
C THR A 40 -6.60 -10.19 -6.32
N PHE A 41 -5.30 -10.13 -6.70
CA PHE A 41 -4.20 -10.37 -5.78
C PHE A 41 -4.24 -9.37 -4.63
N GLY A 42 -4.09 -9.85 -3.38
CA GLY A 42 -4.26 -9.02 -2.18
C GLY A 42 -5.72 -8.87 -1.71
N TRP A 43 -6.67 -9.57 -2.34
CA TRP A 43 -8.08 -9.57 -1.99
C TRP A 43 -8.63 -10.96 -1.70
N ARG A 44 -9.71 -11.04 -0.91
CA ARG A 44 -10.44 -12.29 -0.60
C ARG A 44 -11.94 -12.02 -0.56
N ALA A 45 -12.72 -12.91 -1.15
CA ALA A 45 -14.17 -12.89 -1.02
C ALA A 45 -14.59 -13.42 0.36
N ALA A 46 -15.56 -12.76 0.98
CA ALA A 46 -16.13 -13.17 2.28
C ALA A 46 -17.33 -14.11 2.11
N THR A 47 -18.02 -14.03 0.98
CA THR A 47 -19.21 -14.80 0.63
C THR A 47 -19.16 -15.23 -0.84
N GLU A 48 -20.11 -16.03 -1.28
CA GLU A 48 -20.21 -16.51 -2.65
C GLU A 48 -20.79 -15.41 -3.58
N VAL A 49 -19.89 -14.59 -4.12
CA VAL A 49 -20.19 -13.56 -5.13
C VAL A 49 -19.34 -13.83 -6.37
N ASN A 50 -19.88 -13.58 -7.54
CA ASN A 50 -19.21 -13.77 -8.83
C ASN A 50 -18.16 -12.68 -9.14
N TRP A 51 -17.28 -12.39 -8.19
CA TRP A 51 -16.22 -11.42 -8.41
C TRP A 51 -15.31 -11.83 -9.57
N GLU A 52 -15.23 -10.98 -10.59
CA GLU A 52 -14.38 -11.17 -11.75
C GLU A 52 -13.58 -9.90 -12.08
N VAL A 53 -12.55 -10.01 -12.88
CA VAL A 53 -11.84 -8.88 -13.46
C VAL A 53 -12.17 -8.82 -14.94
N ALA A 54 -12.82 -7.75 -15.36
CA ALA A 54 -13.18 -7.50 -16.75
C ALA A 54 -12.90 -6.04 -17.12
N ASP A 55 -12.30 -5.80 -18.28
CA ASP A 55 -11.98 -4.47 -18.82
C ASP A 55 -11.26 -3.56 -17.83
N GLY A 56 -10.34 -4.13 -17.04
CA GLY A 56 -9.57 -3.39 -16.03
C GLY A 56 -10.37 -3.00 -14.79
N ALA A 57 -11.54 -3.61 -14.54
CA ALA A 57 -12.35 -3.39 -13.36
C ALA A 57 -12.65 -4.70 -12.62
N ILE A 58 -12.79 -4.61 -11.29
CA ILE A 58 -13.41 -5.65 -10.47
C ILE A 58 -14.92 -5.51 -10.65
N VAL A 59 -15.59 -6.56 -11.07
CA VAL A 59 -17.03 -6.57 -11.42
C VAL A 59 -17.75 -7.60 -10.57
N ALA A 60 -18.96 -7.26 -10.11
CA ALA A 60 -19.92 -8.20 -9.54
C ALA A 60 -21.33 -7.92 -10.05
N THR A 61 -22.09 -8.98 -10.32
CA THR A 61 -23.46 -8.91 -10.85
C THR A 61 -24.43 -9.80 -10.13
N GLU A 62 -23.95 -10.85 -9.44
CA GLU A 62 -24.78 -11.81 -8.71
C GLU A 62 -24.03 -12.49 -7.58
N GLY A 63 -24.75 -13.00 -6.62
CA GLY A 63 -24.22 -13.73 -5.48
C GLY A 63 -24.90 -13.35 -4.16
N GLU A 64 -24.31 -13.80 -3.05
CA GLU A 64 -24.73 -13.44 -1.71
C GLU A 64 -24.24 -12.04 -1.34
N ASN A 65 -24.98 -11.31 -0.50
CA ASN A 65 -24.48 -10.06 0.03
C ASN A 65 -23.17 -10.29 0.79
N GLY A 66 -22.12 -9.55 0.43
CA GLY A 66 -20.82 -9.69 1.07
C GLY A 66 -19.74 -8.79 0.49
N LEU A 67 -18.52 -9.00 0.99
CA LEU A 67 -17.36 -8.17 0.66
C LEU A 67 -16.31 -8.95 -0.12
N LEU A 68 -15.70 -8.29 -1.09
CA LEU A 68 -14.34 -8.54 -1.50
C LEU A 68 -13.44 -7.62 -0.64
N TYR A 69 -12.65 -8.17 0.27
CA TYR A 69 -11.86 -7.41 1.24
C TYR A 69 -10.36 -7.57 1.01
N THR A 70 -9.57 -6.53 1.34
CA THR A 70 -8.10 -6.58 1.30
C THR A 70 -7.57 -7.60 2.30
N THR A 71 -6.45 -8.27 1.98
CA THR A 71 -5.78 -9.18 2.92
C THR A 71 -5.04 -8.42 4.03
N SER A 72 -4.60 -7.19 3.75
CA SER A 72 -3.98 -6.25 4.70
C SER A 72 -5.02 -5.38 5.38
N GLN A 73 -4.78 -4.99 6.64
CA GLN A 73 -5.58 -4.04 7.39
C GLN A 73 -4.88 -2.69 7.44
N PHE A 74 -5.63 -1.61 7.32
CA PHE A 74 -5.08 -0.25 7.30
C PHE A 74 -5.72 0.61 8.39
N GLY A 75 -4.91 1.51 8.98
CA GLY A 75 -5.35 2.47 10.00
C GLY A 75 -5.69 3.83 9.41
N ASN A 76 -4.69 4.71 9.31
CA ASN A 76 -4.84 6.05 8.75
C ASN A 76 -4.35 6.07 7.30
N TYR A 77 -5.20 6.57 6.39
CA TYR A 77 -4.89 6.57 4.95
C TYR A 77 -5.73 7.58 4.18
N GLN A 78 -5.24 7.90 2.98
CA GLN A 78 -6.08 8.36 1.87
C GLN A 78 -6.40 7.16 0.97
N LEU A 79 -7.64 7.07 0.49
CA LEU A 79 -8.11 6.01 -0.38
C LEU A 79 -8.82 6.63 -1.58
N LYS A 80 -8.44 6.25 -2.78
CA LYS A 80 -9.18 6.55 -4.01
C LYS A 80 -9.79 5.28 -4.56
N VAL A 81 -11.04 5.34 -4.97
CA VAL A 81 -11.77 4.24 -5.59
C VAL A 81 -12.67 4.82 -6.68
N ASP A 82 -12.44 4.41 -7.92
CA ASP A 82 -13.43 4.64 -8.98
C ASP A 82 -14.46 3.51 -8.92
N PHE A 83 -15.72 3.88 -9.04
CA PHE A 83 -16.82 2.93 -9.12
C PHE A 83 -17.81 3.34 -10.22
N ARG A 84 -18.53 2.37 -10.73
CA ARG A 84 -19.66 2.57 -11.63
C ARG A 84 -20.77 1.58 -11.27
N SER A 85 -21.96 2.09 -11.00
CA SER A 85 -23.12 1.29 -10.60
C SER A 85 -24.24 1.39 -11.65
N ALA A 86 -24.93 0.29 -11.91
CA ALA A 86 -26.19 0.33 -12.64
C ALA A 86 -27.28 0.94 -11.74
N LYS A 87 -28.39 1.35 -12.36
CA LYS A 87 -29.59 1.80 -11.61
C LYS A 87 -30.08 0.74 -10.64
N GLU A 88 -30.59 1.18 -9.50
CA GLU A 88 -31.10 0.33 -8.42
C GLU A 88 -30.02 -0.58 -7.78
N THR A 89 -28.73 -0.32 -8.07
CA THR A 89 -27.63 -1.02 -7.41
C THR A 89 -27.56 -0.59 -5.94
N ASN A 90 -27.31 -1.58 -5.07
CA ASN A 90 -26.90 -1.33 -3.68
C ASN A 90 -25.52 -1.96 -3.48
N SER A 91 -24.57 -1.11 -3.12
CA SER A 91 -23.16 -1.45 -2.94
C SER A 91 -22.51 -0.49 -1.97
N GLY A 92 -21.18 -0.59 -1.77
CA GLY A 92 -20.43 0.32 -0.91
C GLY A 92 -18.96 0.00 -0.84
N VAL A 93 -18.21 0.95 -0.29
CA VAL A 93 -16.82 0.80 0.11
C VAL A 93 -16.74 0.78 1.62
N PHE A 94 -16.29 -0.32 2.19
CA PHE A 94 -16.18 -0.50 3.63
C PHE A 94 -14.78 -0.12 4.11
N LEU A 95 -14.71 0.73 5.13
CA LEU A 95 -13.47 1.21 5.71
C LEU A 95 -13.30 0.63 7.11
N ARG A 96 -12.07 0.21 7.43
CA ARG A 96 -11.72 -0.39 8.73
C ARG A 96 -12.69 -1.51 9.15
N THR A 97 -13.09 -2.32 8.18
CA THR A 97 -14.09 -3.37 8.38
C THR A 97 -13.47 -4.67 8.89
N PRO A 98 -14.19 -5.50 9.66
CA PRO A 98 -13.88 -6.93 9.77
C PRO A 98 -14.20 -7.62 8.43
N LYS A 99 -13.72 -8.85 8.26
CA LYS A 99 -13.95 -9.65 7.03
C LYS A 99 -15.43 -9.85 6.72
N VAL A 100 -16.23 -10.04 7.77
CA VAL A 100 -17.69 -10.15 7.72
C VAL A 100 -18.27 -9.17 8.73
N PRO A 101 -18.72 -7.99 8.31
CA PRO A 101 -19.32 -7.00 9.20
C PRO A 101 -20.70 -7.48 9.65
N THR A 102 -20.96 -7.48 10.95
CA THR A 102 -22.25 -7.87 11.56
C THR A 102 -23.00 -6.67 12.16
N ASP A 103 -22.34 -5.51 12.23
CA ASP A 103 -22.86 -4.28 12.81
C ASP A 103 -22.15 -3.10 12.11
N VAL A 104 -22.81 -2.52 11.13
CA VAL A 104 -22.24 -1.44 10.31
C VAL A 104 -22.09 -0.12 11.09
N GLU A 105 -22.90 0.07 12.13
CA GLU A 105 -22.81 1.26 12.99
C GLU A 105 -21.56 1.24 13.89
N LYS A 106 -21.16 0.04 14.38
CA LYS A 106 -20.14 -0.05 15.44
C LYS A 106 -18.82 -0.71 15.01
N LYS A 107 -18.82 -1.47 13.91
CA LYS A 107 -17.67 -2.33 13.56
C LYS A 107 -17.01 -1.99 12.23
N CYS A 108 -17.55 -1.03 11.49
CA CYS A 108 -16.96 -0.54 10.24
C CYS A 108 -17.53 0.83 9.88
N TYR A 109 -17.04 1.41 8.79
CA TYR A 109 -17.65 2.56 8.13
C TYR A 109 -18.04 2.12 6.73
N GLU A 110 -19.34 2.03 6.46
CA GLU A 110 -19.86 1.71 5.15
C GLU A 110 -20.11 3.01 4.38
N LEU A 111 -19.24 3.29 3.40
CA LEU A 111 -19.40 4.37 2.44
C LEU A 111 -20.31 3.86 1.31
N ASN A 112 -21.56 4.29 1.34
CA ASN A 112 -22.62 3.72 0.52
C ASN A 112 -22.54 4.12 -0.95
N ILE A 113 -23.01 3.22 -1.81
CA ILE A 113 -23.28 3.41 -3.25
C ILE A 113 -24.70 2.95 -3.48
N ALA A 114 -25.63 3.90 -3.57
CA ALA A 114 -27.05 3.63 -3.80
C ALA A 114 -27.76 4.88 -4.32
N ASP A 115 -28.74 4.71 -5.21
CA ASP A 115 -29.47 5.80 -5.81
C ASP A 115 -30.26 6.63 -4.77
N THR A 116 -30.34 7.93 -4.99
CA THR A 116 -31.16 8.86 -4.21
C THR A 116 -32.63 8.46 -4.29
N GLY A 117 -33.30 8.39 -3.14
CA GLY A 117 -34.72 8.02 -3.03
C GLY A 117 -34.97 6.51 -2.92
N THR A 118 -34.03 5.64 -3.26
CA THR A 118 -34.14 4.20 -3.06
C THR A 118 -33.58 3.72 -1.74
N ASN A 119 -32.64 4.48 -1.19
CA ASN A 119 -31.95 4.19 0.07
C ASN A 119 -31.95 5.42 0.98
N PRO A 120 -32.20 5.28 2.31
CA PRO A 120 -32.14 6.40 3.25
C PRO A 120 -30.73 7.01 3.37
N PHE A 121 -29.69 6.32 2.93
CA PHE A 121 -28.28 6.76 2.87
C PHE A 121 -27.80 6.68 1.41
N PRO A 122 -28.01 7.72 0.59
CA PRO A 122 -27.57 7.73 -0.82
C PRO A 122 -26.03 7.70 -0.94
N THR A 123 -25.55 7.57 -2.17
CA THR A 123 -24.11 7.52 -2.52
C THR A 123 -23.31 8.60 -1.82
N GLY A 124 -22.20 8.20 -1.18
CA GLY A 124 -21.32 9.06 -0.40
C GLY A 124 -21.66 9.15 1.08
N SER A 125 -22.77 8.58 1.54
CA SER A 125 -23.15 8.54 2.97
C SER A 125 -22.37 7.49 3.75
N PHE A 126 -22.14 7.73 5.03
CA PHE A 126 -21.83 6.66 5.99
C PHE A 126 -23.12 6.08 6.55
N VAL A 127 -23.41 4.83 6.18
CA VAL A 127 -24.64 4.12 6.57
C VAL A 127 -24.80 4.10 8.09
N GLN A 128 -26.00 4.46 8.56
CA GLN A 128 -26.39 4.59 9.98
C GLN A 128 -25.56 5.62 10.80
N ARG A 129 -24.71 6.43 10.14
CA ARG A 129 -23.93 7.48 10.82
C ARG A 129 -24.25 8.88 10.31
N GLN A 130 -24.02 9.16 9.05
CA GLN A 130 -24.23 10.49 8.45
C GLN A 130 -24.59 10.39 6.97
N LYS A 131 -25.62 11.14 6.55
CA LYS A 131 -25.96 11.25 5.14
C LYS A 131 -24.99 12.17 4.40
N ALA A 132 -24.71 11.83 3.16
CA ALA A 132 -23.99 12.70 2.24
C ALA A 132 -24.82 13.92 1.87
N GLU A 133 -24.13 15.01 1.53
CA GLU A 133 -24.74 16.21 0.97
C GLU A 133 -24.91 16.09 -0.54
N GLY A 134 -26.07 16.57 -1.03
CA GLY A 134 -26.41 16.65 -2.45
C GLY A 134 -27.02 15.36 -3.02
N GLU A 135 -27.37 15.43 -4.31
CA GLU A 135 -27.78 14.30 -5.14
C GLU A 135 -26.55 13.82 -5.93
N ASN A 136 -26.23 12.55 -5.81
CA ASN A 136 -24.94 11.98 -6.25
C ASN A 136 -25.11 10.80 -7.20
N ASP A 137 -26.27 10.65 -7.84
CA ASP A 137 -26.59 9.58 -8.76
C ASP A 137 -25.88 9.77 -10.12
N SER A 138 -25.28 8.71 -10.64
CA SER A 138 -24.65 8.70 -11.97
C SER A 138 -24.54 7.28 -12.50
N ASP A 139 -24.75 7.12 -13.82
CA ASP A 139 -24.51 5.88 -14.54
C ASP A 139 -23.05 5.79 -15.07
N ASP A 140 -22.27 6.87 -14.93
CA ASP A 140 -20.87 6.95 -15.35
C ASP A 140 -19.91 6.62 -14.19
N TRP A 141 -18.62 6.48 -14.51
CA TRP A 141 -17.58 6.35 -13.50
C TRP A 141 -17.54 7.57 -12.58
N GLN A 142 -17.61 7.31 -11.29
CA GLN A 142 -17.43 8.29 -10.21
C GLN A 142 -16.22 7.91 -9.37
N THR A 143 -15.60 8.88 -8.72
CA THR A 143 -14.42 8.68 -7.88
C THR A 143 -14.70 9.09 -6.45
N PHE A 144 -14.59 8.15 -5.53
CA PHE A 144 -14.41 8.46 -4.12
C PHE A 144 -12.94 8.79 -3.83
N ASP A 145 -12.69 9.93 -3.18
CA ASP A 145 -11.42 10.30 -2.55
C ASP A 145 -11.68 10.47 -1.05
N VAL A 146 -11.20 9.53 -0.26
CA VAL A 146 -11.46 9.43 1.18
C VAL A 146 -10.19 9.70 1.94
N THR A 147 -10.25 10.66 2.88
CA THR A 147 -9.23 10.80 3.93
C THR A 147 -9.78 10.19 5.21
N ALA A 148 -9.07 9.22 5.78
CA ALA A 148 -9.37 8.58 7.06
C ALA A 148 -8.20 8.78 8.01
N ASP A 149 -8.29 9.77 8.91
CA ASP A 149 -7.22 10.13 9.84
C ASP A 149 -7.75 10.15 11.28
N GLY A 150 -7.32 9.21 12.10
CA GLY A 150 -7.90 8.97 13.41
C GLY A 150 -9.40 8.74 13.33
N GLY A 151 -10.18 9.59 13.95
CA GLY A 151 -11.66 9.58 13.90
C GLY A 151 -12.25 10.51 12.84
N HIS A 152 -11.44 11.28 12.14
CA HIS A 152 -11.91 12.26 11.16
C HIS A 152 -11.89 11.66 9.74
N PHE A 153 -13.03 11.75 9.07
CA PHE A 153 -13.25 11.26 7.73
C PHE A 153 -13.74 12.38 6.83
N VAL A 154 -13.06 12.62 5.72
CA VAL A 154 -13.51 13.49 4.66
C VAL A 154 -13.69 12.68 3.40
N VAL A 155 -14.90 12.69 2.83
CA VAL A 155 -15.22 12.03 1.57
C VAL A 155 -15.48 13.07 0.50
N LYS A 156 -14.73 12.96 -0.58
CA LYS A 156 -15.02 13.68 -1.82
C LYS A 156 -15.56 12.69 -2.84
N LEU A 157 -16.58 13.12 -3.57
CA LEU A 157 -17.08 12.45 -4.75
C LEU A 157 -16.84 13.36 -5.95
N ASP A 158 -16.11 12.89 -6.94
CA ASP A 158 -15.69 13.65 -8.12
C ASP A 158 -15.07 15.03 -7.77
N GLY A 159 -14.23 15.02 -6.72
CA GLY A 159 -13.55 16.21 -6.21
C GLY A 159 -14.36 17.12 -5.29
N LYS A 160 -15.69 16.92 -5.17
CA LYS A 160 -16.56 17.69 -4.28
C LYS A 160 -16.70 16.99 -2.93
N VAL A 161 -16.49 17.71 -1.82
CA VAL A 161 -16.77 17.18 -0.48
C VAL A 161 -18.28 16.91 -0.35
N VAL A 162 -18.62 15.65 -0.05
CA VAL A 162 -19.99 15.19 0.18
C VAL A 162 -20.24 14.73 1.61
N LEU A 163 -19.16 14.46 2.36
CA LEU A 163 -19.24 14.09 3.77
C LEU A 163 -17.99 14.55 4.50
N ASP A 164 -18.20 15.16 5.66
CA ASP A 164 -17.18 15.47 6.66
C ASP A 164 -17.72 14.96 8.00
N TYR A 165 -17.07 13.90 8.54
CA TYR A 165 -17.58 13.15 9.68
C TYR A 165 -16.49 12.92 10.71
N THR A 166 -16.81 13.13 11.98
CA THR A 166 -15.92 12.81 13.10
C THR A 166 -16.56 11.78 14.02
N ASP A 167 -15.91 10.64 14.16
CA ASP A 167 -16.31 9.61 15.11
C ASP A 167 -15.62 9.85 16.48
N PRO A 168 -16.38 10.07 17.56
CA PRO A 168 -15.79 10.27 18.89
C PRO A 168 -15.18 8.98 19.49
N LYS A 169 -15.45 7.82 18.90
CA LYS A 169 -14.90 6.50 19.28
C LYS A 169 -14.44 5.73 18.06
N PRO A 170 -13.39 6.20 17.36
CA PRO A 170 -13.01 5.65 16.08
C PRO A 170 -12.49 4.22 16.20
N LEU A 171 -12.74 3.45 15.15
CA LEU A 171 -12.07 2.19 14.92
C LEU A 171 -10.62 2.47 14.53
N GLY A 172 -9.67 1.72 15.08
CA GLY A 172 -8.25 1.95 14.85
C GLY A 172 -7.81 1.48 13.46
N ARG A 173 -7.99 0.20 13.15
CA ARG A 173 -7.63 -0.43 11.86
C ARG A 173 -8.64 -1.49 11.44
N GLY A 174 -8.61 -1.84 10.18
CA GLY A 174 -9.40 -2.92 9.61
C GLY A 174 -9.18 -3.04 8.11
N TYR A 175 -9.89 -3.95 7.50
CA TYR A 175 -9.82 -4.19 6.07
C TYR A 175 -10.54 -3.07 5.27
N ILE A 176 -10.19 -2.94 4.00
CA ILE A 176 -11.01 -2.23 3.02
C ILE A 176 -11.82 -3.28 2.29
N GLY A 177 -13.12 -3.07 2.16
CA GLY A 177 -14.05 -3.98 1.49
C GLY A 177 -14.79 -3.31 0.34
N LEU A 178 -14.94 -4.01 -0.76
CA LEU A 178 -15.83 -3.65 -1.85
C LEU A 178 -17.07 -4.53 -1.70
N GLN A 179 -18.25 -3.92 -1.61
CA GLN A 179 -19.49 -4.67 -1.35
C GLN A 179 -20.18 -5.05 -2.65
N PHE A 180 -20.72 -6.26 -2.68
CA PHE A 180 -21.86 -6.62 -3.49
C PHE A 180 -23.08 -6.85 -2.58
N ASN A 181 -24.18 -6.15 -2.86
CA ASN A 181 -25.46 -6.40 -2.20
C ASN A 181 -26.52 -6.71 -3.26
N SER A 182 -26.70 -5.86 -4.26
CA SER A 182 -27.61 -6.09 -5.40
C SER A 182 -27.23 -5.22 -6.60
N GLY A 183 -27.65 -5.63 -7.79
CA GLY A 183 -27.40 -4.91 -9.04
C GLY A 183 -26.00 -5.19 -9.61
N LYS A 184 -25.57 -4.39 -10.58
CA LYS A 184 -24.23 -4.46 -11.16
C LYS A 184 -23.34 -3.37 -10.60
N ILE A 185 -22.18 -3.75 -10.10
CA ILE A 185 -21.15 -2.84 -9.59
C ILE A 185 -19.81 -3.13 -10.23
N GLU A 186 -19.06 -2.08 -10.50
CA GLU A 186 -17.71 -2.12 -11.06
C GLU A 186 -16.79 -1.20 -10.25
N PHE A 187 -15.56 -1.66 -9.97
CA PHE A 187 -14.55 -0.89 -9.25
C PHE A 187 -13.21 -0.90 -9.99
N ARG A 188 -12.52 0.23 -10.03
CA ARG A 188 -11.15 0.35 -10.56
C ARG A 188 -10.39 1.45 -9.83
N ASN A 189 -9.12 1.69 -10.20
CA ASN A 189 -8.29 2.74 -9.60
C ASN A 189 -8.29 2.70 -8.05
N VAL A 190 -8.30 1.50 -7.46
CA VAL A 190 -8.27 1.35 -6.01
C VAL A 190 -6.84 1.61 -5.54
N LYS A 191 -6.61 2.80 -4.97
CA LYS A 191 -5.30 3.30 -4.57
C LYS A 191 -5.32 3.73 -3.12
N LEU A 192 -4.22 3.49 -2.40
CA LEU A 192 -4.10 3.89 -1.00
C LEU A 192 -2.77 4.61 -0.76
N LYS A 193 -2.82 5.65 0.07
CA LYS A 193 -1.63 6.31 0.63
C LYS A 193 -1.69 6.26 2.15
N PRO A 194 -0.69 5.70 2.85
CA PRO A 194 -0.64 5.73 4.30
C PRO A 194 -0.45 7.15 4.80
N LEU A 195 -1.13 7.50 5.89
CA LEU A 195 -0.99 8.78 6.58
C LEU A 195 -0.20 8.64 7.89
N GLY A 196 0.24 9.76 8.45
CA GLY A 196 0.95 9.79 9.71
C GLY A 196 2.39 9.25 9.64
N THR A 197 2.98 9.22 8.45
CA THR A 197 4.36 8.76 8.26
C THR A 197 5.35 9.71 8.93
N LYS A 198 6.35 9.12 9.62
CA LYS A 198 7.49 9.82 10.22
C LYS A 198 8.76 9.43 9.49
N SER A 199 9.67 10.38 9.27
CA SER A 199 10.98 10.08 8.70
C SER A 199 11.82 9.23 9.67
N LEU A 200 12.45 8.18 9.16
CA LEU A 200 13.42 7.35 9.88
C LEU A 200 14.86 7.78 9.64
N PHE A 201 15.10 8.66 8.65
CA PHE A 201 16.43 9.08 8.26
C PHE A 201 16.45 10.59 8.02
N ASN A 202 17.42 11.27 8.62
CA ASN A 202 17.48 12.72 8.62
C ASN A 202 18.24 13.34 7.43
N GLY A 203 18.85 12.50 6.57
CA GLY A 203 19.63 12.94 5.42
C GLY A 203 20.97 13.62 5.73
N LYS A 204 21.45 13.57 6.98
CA LYS A 204 22.67 14.27 7.42
C LYS A 204 23.70 13.34 8.06
N ASP A 205 23.24 12.44 8.89
CA ASP A 205 24.06 11.49 9.64
C ASP A 205 23.26 10.22 9.96
N LEU A 206 23.86 9.29 10.68
CA LEU A 206 23.25 8.03 11.11
C LEU A 206 22.57 8.11 12.49
N ALA A 207 22.21 9.31 12.96
CA ALA A 207 21.46 9.45 14.21
C ALA A 207 20.14 8.67 14.15
N GLY A 208 19.84 7.90 15.21
CA GLY A 208 18.71 6.98 15.26
C GLY A 208 18.99 5.58 14.66
N TRP A 209 20.23 5.35 14.23
CA TRP A 209 20.69 4.08 13.69
C TRP A 209 21.96 3.58 14.38
N LYS A 210 22.14 2.27 14.44
CA LYS A 210 23.29 1.56 14.98
C LYS A 210 23.99 0.76 13.89
N THR A 211 25.30 0.87 13.84
CA THR A 211 26.17 0.02 13.02
C THR A 211 26.69 -1.17 13.84
N PHE A 212 27.20 -2.18 13.18
CA PHE A 212 27.91 -3.31 13.75
C PHE A 212 29.36 -3.23 13.31
N PRO A 213 30.27 -2.61 14.11
CA PRO A 213 31.64 -2.30 13.69
C PRO A 213 32.51 -3.52 13.37
N GLU A 214 32.08 -4.71 13.83
CA GLU A 214 32.75 -5.98 13.55
C GLU A 214 32.41 -6.54 12.16
N LEU A 215 31.49 -5.93 11.42
CA LEU A 215 31.08 -6.33 10.09
C LEU A 215 31.65 -5.41 9.01
N ASP A 216 31.75 -5.89 7.78
CA ASP A 216 32.52 -5.27 6.70
C ASP A 216 31.78 -4.15 5.96
N SER A 217 30.45 -4.02 6.13
CA SER A 217 29.69 -2.99 5.41
C SER A 217 29.97 -1.60 5.93
N VAL A 218 30.12 -0.66 4.99
CA VAL A 218 30.28 0.76 5.26
C VAL A 218 28.97 1.48 4.99
N PHE A 219 28.35 2.01 6.03
CA PHE A 219 27.17 2.85 5.94
C PHE A 219 27.58 4.33 6.03
N SER A 220 27.11 5.15 5.11
CA SER A 220 27.45 6.57 5.04
C SER A 220 26.29 7.40 4.53
N VAL A 221 26.41 8.72 4.65
CA VAL A 221 25.47 9.67 4.05
C VAL A 221 26.16 10.37 2.90
N THR A 222 25.55 10.37 1.72
CA THR A 222 26.10 11.04 0.53
C THR A 222 25.92 12.56 0.61
N GLN A 223 26.54 13.32 -0.31
CA GLN A 223 26.37 14.77 -0.40
C GLN A 223 24.94 15.19 -0.71
N GLU A 224 24.20 14.33 -1.41
CA GLU A 224 22.78 14.50 -1.73
C GLU A 224 21.86 14.17 -0.55
N GLY A 225 22.40 13.71 0.58
CA GLY A 225 21.66 13.32 1.77
C GLY A 225 21.02 11.92 1.66
N TRP A 226 21.57 11.02 0.84
CA TRP A 226 21.11 9.64 0.76
C TRP A 226 21.88 8.74 1.72
N LEU A 227 21.20 7.77 2.32
CA LEU A 227 21.86 6.68 3.02
C LEU A 227 22.48 5.73 1.99
N ASN A 228 23.79 5.51 2.05
CA ASN A 228 24.50 4.59 1.17
C ASN A 228 25.11 3.44 1.96
N VAL A 229 25.05 2.23 1.40
CA VAL A 229 25.73 1.05 1.92
C VAL A 229 26.66 0.48 0.87
N LYS A 230 27.91 0.24 1.26
CA LYS A 230 28.93 -0.41 0.43
C LYS A 230 29.57 -1.57 1.15
N ASN A 231 30.02 -2.55 0.36
CA ASN A 231 30.65 -3.77 0.83
C ASN A 231 29.69 -4.64 1.67
N GLY A 232 30.12 -5.75 2.09
CA GLY A 232 29.37 -6.65 2.96
C GLY A 232 30.32 -7.67 3.59
N LYS A 233 29.88 -8.30 4.66
CA LYS A 233 28.54 -8.36 5.21
C LYS A 233 28.37 -7.30 6.29
N GLY A 234 27.17 -6.74 6.40
CA GLY A 234 26.86 -5.81 7.48
C GLY A 234 25.38 -5.42 7.56
N MET A 235 25.03 -4.83 8.68
CA MET A 235 23.65 -4.38 8.94
C MET A 235 23.69 -2.97 9.54
N LEU A 236 22.69 -2.18 9.19
CA LEU A 236 22.40 -0.91 9.85
C LEU A 236 21.03 -1.05 10.53
N GLU A 237 21.00 -0.95 11.85
CA GLU A 237 19.83 -1.22 12.68
C GLU A 237 19.21 0.08 13.19
N THR A 238 17.86 0.19 13.18
CA THR A 238 17.17 1.31 13.85
C THR A 238 17.30 1.20 15.38
N GLU A 239 17.37 2.34 16.07
CA GLU A 239 17.23 2.36 17.54
C GLU A 239 15.77 2.08 17.96
N GLY A 240 14.81 2.51 17.15
CA GLY A 240 13.38 2.24 17.34
C GLY A 240 13.00 0.80 17.04
N GLN A 241 11.92 0.36 17.66
CA GLN A 241 11.31 -0.96 17.43
C GLN A 241 9.87 -0.78 16.98
N TYR A 242 9.41 -1.62 16.05
CA TYR A 242 8.13 -1.51 15.37
C TYR A 242 7.45 -2.88 15.32
N GLU A 243 6.16 -2.91 15.64
CA GLU A 243 5.34 -4.14 15.62
C GLU A 243 4.52 -4.22 14.32
N ASP A 244 3.50 -3.37 14.21
CA ASP A 244 2.65 -3.26 13.04
C ASP A 244 2.87 -1.88 12.39
N PHE A 245 3.18 -1.86 11.11
CA PHE A 245 3.59 -0.64 10.43
C PHE A 245 3.46 -0.70 8.92
N THR A 246 3.50 0.46 8.30
CA THR A 246 3.80 0.64 6.88
C THR A 246 5.11 1.41 6.75
N LEU A 247 6.14 0.77 6.20
CA LEU A 247 7.43 1.37 5.87
C LEU A 247 7.46 1.70 4.39
N GLN A 248 7.89 2.90 4.05
CA GLN A 248 8.16 3.32 2.67
C GLN A 248 9.59 3.81 2.55
N LEU A 249 10.22 3.48 1.44
CA LEU A 249 11.55 3.94 1.09
C LEU A 249 11.73 3.95 -0.43
N GLU A 250 12.72 4.70 -0.89
CA GLU A 250 13.23 4.57 -2.25
C GLU A 250 14.63 3.95 -2.20
N CYS A 251 14.89 3.04 -3.12
CA CYS A 251 16.17 2.34 -3.25
C CYS A 251 16.74 2.50 -4.65
N PHE A 252 18.06 2.66 -4.72
CA PHE A 252 18.86 2.66 -5.95
C PHE A 252 19.91 1.56 -5.83
N VAL A 253 19.87 0.58 -6.72
CA VAL A 253 20.84 -0.51 -6.81
C VAL A 253 21.91 -0.12 -7.81
N ASN A 254 23.14 0.14 -7.33
CA ASN A 254 24.24 0.66 -8.12
C ASN A 254 25.17 -0.44 -8.67
N GLY A 255 24.59 -1.50 -9.19
CA GLY A 255 25.29 -2.60 -9.82
C GLY A 255 24.32 -3.66 -10.34
N ASP A 256 24.80 -4.50 -11.23
CA ASP A 256 23.97 -5.53 -11.86
C ASP A 256 23.58 -6.62 -10.85
N LYS A 257 22.28 -6.79 -10.62
CA LYS A 257 21.67 -7.84 -9.80
C LYS A 257 22.24 -7.94 -8.38
N LEU A 258 22.60 -6.82 -7.78
CA LEU A 258 23.11 -6.81 -6.40
C LEU A 258 22.02 -7.28 -5.43
N ASN A 259 22.45 -7.98 -4.41
CA ASN A 259 21.58 -8.50 -3.35
C ASN A 259 21.65 -7.62 -2.10
N SER A 260 20.48 -7.36 -1.53
CA SER A 260 20.30 -6.66 -0.26
C SER A 260 18.91 -7.00 0.30
N GLY A 261 18.53 -6.38 1.41
CA GLY A 261 17.21 -6.57 2.01
C GLY A 261 16.91 -5.59 3.11
N VAL A 262 15.63 -5.39 3.35
CA VAL A 262 15.10 -4.68 4.52
C VAL A 262 14.57 -5.72 5.49
N PHE A 263 15.21 -5.83 6.65
CA PHE A 263 14.78 -6.74 7.70
C PHE A 263 13.86 -6.02 8.67
N PHE A 264 12.90 -6.74 9.24
CA PHE A 264 11.93 -6.17 10.17
C PHE A 264 11.53 -7.15 11.27
N ARG A 265 10.99 -6.61 12.37
CA ARG A 265 10.76 -7.33 13.61
C ARG A 265 12.02 -8.09 14.04
N CYS A 266 13.20 -7.48 13.84
CA CYS A 266 14.47 -8.07 14.20
C CYS A 266 14.61 -8.18 15.72
N ILE A 267 15.41 -9.14 16.17
CA ILE A 267 15.87 -9.21 17.56
C ILE A 267 16.90 -8.08 17.74
N PRO A 268 16.66 -7.11 18.64
CA PRO A 268 17.56 -5.97 18.82
C PRO A 268 19.00 -6.38 19.14
N GLY A 269 19.96 -5.80 18.43
CA GLY A 269 21.38 -6.09 18.60
C GLY A 269 21.86 -7.41 17.99
N ASP A 270 20.96 -8.15 17.32
CA ASP A 270 21.29 -9.39 16.63
C ASP A 270 21.15 -9.20 15.11
N THR A 271 22.10 -9.69 14.34
CA THR A 271 22.14 -9.48 12.90
C THR A 271 21.35 -10.54 12.15
N MET A 272 20.58 -10.14 11.11
CA MET A 272 19.83 -11.01 10.19
C MET A 272 18.73 -11.87 10.84
N ASN A 273 18.42 -11.71 12.13
CA ASN A 273 17.37 -12.42 12.84
C ASN A 273 16.07 -11.60 12.86
N GLY A 274 15.55 -11.34 11.67
CA GLY A 274 14.29 -10.70 11.34
C GLY A 274 13.57 -11.41 10.19
N TYR A 275 12.35 -11.00 9.87
CA TYR A 275 11.81 -11.22 8.54
C TYR A 275 12.62 -10.40 7.55
N GLU A 276 12.68 -10.81 6.32
CA GLU A 276 13.43 -10.11 5.29
C GLU A 276 12.56 -9.85 4.08
N CYS A 277 12.42 -8.57 3.73
CA CYS A 277 11.88 -8.12 2.47
C CYS A 277 13.05 -7.87 1.51
N GLN A 278 13.14 -8.72 0.49
CA GLN A 278 14.30 -8.82 -0.40
C GLN A 278 14.46 -7.59 -1.30
N ILE A 279 15.71 -7.29 -1.64
CA ILE A 279 16.08 -6.38 -2.74
C ILE A 279 16.99 -7.17 -3.68
N GLN A 280 16.46 -7.55 -4.83
CA GLN A 280 17.17 -8.24 -5.89
C GLN A 280 16.35 -8.13 -7.19
N ASN A 281 16.86 -7.38 -8.18
CA ASN A 281 16.11 -7.03 -9.38
C ASN A 281 16.30 -8.00 -10.55
N GLY A 282 17.09 -9.06 -10.36
CA GLY A 282 17.33 -10.06 -11.39
C GLY A 282 16.10 -10.96 -11.61
N PHE A 283 16.01 -11.51 -12.82
CA PHE A 283 15.02 -12.50 -13.21
C PHE A 283 15.58 -13.43 -14.28
N LYS A 284 14.94 -14.59 -14.45
CA LYS A 284 15.39 -15.69 -15.35
C LYS A 284 14.62 -15.63 -16.64
N ASP A 285 15.27 -16.12 -17.72
CA ASP A 285 14.65 -16.38 -19.03
C ASP A 285 13.96 -15.15 -19.65
N ASP A 286 14.44 -13.93 -19.37
CA ASP A 286 13.77 -12.69 -19.73
C ASP A 286 12.31 -12.56 -19.23
N ASP A 287 11.94 -13.33 -18.20
CA ASP A 287 10.60 -13.37 -17.65
C ASP A 287 10.58 -12.77 -16.23
N ARG A 288 10.05 -11.58 -16.10
CA ARG A 288 9.95 -10.86 -14.82
C ARG A 288 9.08 -11.57 -13.78
N THR A 289 8.29 -12.58 -14.15
CA THR A 289 7.54 -13.43 -13.22
C THR A 289 8.40 -14.56 -12.62
N LYS A 290 9.65 -14.68 -13.05
CA LYS A 290 10.63 -15.64 -12.55
C LYS A 290 11.81 -14.95 -11.84
N PRO A 291 11.59 -14.35 -10.66
CA PRO A 291 12.64 -13.60 -9.97
C PRO A 291 13.85 -14.50 -9.66
N ASP A 292 15.04 -13.90 -9.72
CA ASP A 292 16.22 -14.46 -9.07
C ASP A 292 16.07 -14.34 -7.56
N ASP A 293 16.59 -15.32 -6.81
CA ASP A 293 16.36 -15.47 -5.38
C ASP A 293 14.85 -15.39 -5.07
N CYS A 294 14.34 -14.43 -4.32
CA CYS A 294 12.90 -14.22 -4.17
C CYS A 294 12.41 -12.91 -4.80
N GLY A 295 13.30 -12.13 -5.40
CA GLY A 295 13.01 -10.86 -6.07
C GLY A 295 12.68 -9.71 -5.13
N THR A 296 12.84 -8.48 -5.61
CA THR A 296 12.56 -7.27 -4.84
C THR A 296 11.12 -7.24 -4.37
N GLY A 297 10.93 -7.04 -3.05
CA GLY A 297 9.63 -7.10 -2.39
C GLY A 297 9.17 -8.52 -2.01
N GLY A 298 9.90 -9.56 -2.38
CA GLY A 298 9.66 -10.93 -1.89
C GLY A 298 10.05 -11.09 -0.42
N PHE A 299 9.42 -12.03 0.28
CA PHE A 299 9.78 -12.40 1.65
C PHE A 299 10.70 -13.60 1.63
N PHE A 300 11.97 -13.40 1.98
CA PHE A 300 13.04 -14.38 1.83
C PHE A 300 12.68 -15.75 2.46
N ARG A 301 12.74 -16.81 1.64
CA ARG A 301 12.35 -18.19 1.98
C ARG A 301 10.89 -18.36 2.44
N ARG A 302 10.01 -17.39 2.14
CA ARG A 302 8.59 -17.43 2.49
C ARG A 302 7.69 -17.30 1.26
N GLN A 303 7.87 -16.24 0.50
CA GLN A 303 7.13 -15.99 -0.73
C GLN A 303 7.97 -15.18 -1.70
N ASN A 304 8.10 -15.66 -2.92
CA ASN A 304 8.72 -14.88 -3.98
C ASN A 304 7.80 -13.73 -4.39
N ALA A 305 8.40 -12.62 -4.82
CA ALA A 305 7.67 -11.61 -5.55
C ALA A 305 7.03 -12.22 -6.80
N ARG A 306 5.75 -11.95 -7.04
CA ARG A 306 5.06 -12.50 -8.22
C ARG A 306 5.55 -11.90 -9.54
N LYS A 307 6.24 -10.77 -9.47
CA LYS A 307 6.84 -10.10 -10.63
C LYS A 307 7.93 -9.13 -10.16
N VAL A 308 9.05 -9.08 -10.83
CA VAL A 308 10.06 -8.04 -10.66
C VAL A 308 9.63 -6.81 -11.45
N VAL A 309 9.38 -5.69 -10.76
CA VAL A 309 8.89 -4.43 -11.35
C VAL A 309 9.86 -3.27 -11.12
N SER A 310 11.02 -3.53 -10.55
CA SER A 310 12.15 -2.62 -10.39
C SER A 310 13.28 -2.99 -11.35
N ASP A 311 14.17 -2.02 -11.59
CA ASP A 311 15.37 -2.19 -12.38
C ASP A 311 16.59 -1.69 -11.60
N ASP A 312 17.78 -2.25 -11.89
CA ASP A 312 19.05 -1.71 -11.40
C ASP A 312 19.33 -0.36 -12.04
N PHE A 313 20.19 0.43 -11.43
CA PHE A 313 20.59 1.78 -11.88
C PHE A 313 19.45 2.78 -12.02
N THR A 314 18.31 2.52 -11.39
CA THR A 314 17.17 3.45 -11.30
C THR A 314 16.62 3.47 -9.87
N TRP A 315 16.06 4.62 -9.46
CA TRP A 315 15.32 4.69 -8.22
C TRP A 315 13.99 3.95 -8.36
N PHE A 316 13.68 3.09 -7.40
CA PHE A 316 12.36 2.48 -7.25
C PHE A 316 11.84 2.67 -5.84
N GLN A 317 10.53 2.77 -5.73
CA GLN A 317 9.86 2.84 -4.45
C GLN A 317 9.55 1.45 -3.93
N MET A 318 9.73 1.23 -2.63
CA MET A 318 9.30 0.04 -1.92
C MET A 318 8.38 0.44 -0.77
N THR A 319 7.24 -0.23 -0.64
CA THR A 319 6.35 -0.16 0.51
C THR A 319 6.25 -1.54 1.12
N LEU A 320 6.62 -1.65 2.39
CA LEU A 320 6.49 -2.86 3.21
C LEU A 320 5.42 -2.62 4.27
N HIS A 321 4.43 -3.49 4.32
CA HIS A 321 3.36 -3.45 5.31
C HIS A 321 3.40 -4.72 6.16
N ALA A 322 3.38 -4.56 7.48
CA ALA A 322 3.29 -5.65 8.45
C ALA A 322 2.11 -5.39 9.39
N ASP A 323 1.21 -6.36 9.52
CA ASP A 323 -0.02 -6.27 10.32
C ASP A 323 -0.33 -7.63 10.94
N ASP A 324 -0.21 -7.75 12.25
CA ASP A 324 -0.28 -9.03 12.94
C ASP A 324 0.72 -10.05 12.30
N LYS A 325 0.19 -11.16 11.82
CA LYS A 325 0.92 -12.21 11.10
C LYS A 325 0.95 -12.01 9.57
N HIS A 326 0.32 -10.95 9.08
CA HIS A 326 0.23 -10.68 7.64
C HIS A 326 1.26 -9.65 7.21
N MET A 327 1.85 -9.88 6.05
CA MET A 327 2.89 -9.04 5.46
C MET A 327 2.64 -8.91 3.97
N ALA A 328 2.75 -7.69 3.47
CA ALA A 328 2.58 -7.38 2.06
C ALA A 328 3.65 -6.38 1.59
N ALA A 329 4.04 -6.45 0.34
CA ALA A 329 4.98 -5.50 -0.24
C ALA A 329 4.53 -5.02 -1.61
N TRP A 330 4.78 -3.74 -1.85
CA TRP A 330 4.60 -3.06 -3.14
C TRP A 330 5.95 -2.53 -3.61
N VAL A 331 6.20 -2.65 -4.89
CA VAL A 331 7.36 -2.06 -5.58
C VAL A 331 6.83 -1.21 -6.71
N ASN A 332 7.26 0.06 -6.78
CA ASN A 332 6.71 1.05 -7.72
C ASN A 332 5.18 1.11 -7.69
N GLY A 333 4.60 0.97 -6.48
CA GLY A 333 3.16 0.96 -6.26
C GLY A 333 2.44 -0.33 -6.63
N TYR A 334 3.07 -1.29 -7.30
CA TYR A 334 2.50 -2.58 -7.68
C TYR A 334 2.70 -3.61 -6.56
N GLN A 335 1.63 -4.28 -6.11
CA GLN A 335 1.73 -5.30 -5.07
C GLN A 335 2.41 -6.56 -5.58
N VAL A 336 3.59 -6.85 -5.03
CA VAL A 336 4.41 -7.99 -5.48
C VAL A 336 4.32 -9.19 -4.55
N SER A 337 4.00 -8.99 -3.28
CA SER A 337 3.87 -10.08 -2.28
C SER A 337 2.71 -9.84 -1.32
N ASP A 338 2.14 -10.94 -0.82
CA ASP A 338 0.97 -11.01 0.06
C ASP A 338 1.02 -12.30 0.85
N TRP A 339 1.62 -12.29 2.05
CA TRP A 339 1.92 -13.49 2.81
C TRP A 339 1.48 -13.40 4.27
N SER A 340 0.95 -14.51 4.79
CA SER A 340 0.63 -14.65 6.21
C SER A 340 1.50 -15.73 6.85
N ASP A 341 2.16 -15.42 7.95
CA ASP A 341 2.94 -16.38 8.71
C ASP A 341 2.03 -17.29 9.53
N THR A 342 1.93 -18.54 9.10
CA THR A 342 1.14 -19.58 9.79
C THR A 342 2.02 -20.57 10.56
N ARG A 343 3.32 -20.28 10.71
CA ARG A 343 4.23 -21.11 11.48
C ARG A 343 3.94 -21.00 12.99
N LYS A 344 4.47 -21.94 13.75
CA LYS A 344 4.40 -21.86 15.21
C LYS A 344 5.16 -20.62 15.71
N PRO A 345 4.72 -19.99 16.82
CA PRO A 345 5.46 -18.89 17.42
C PRO A 345 6.91 -19.29 17.78
N ASP A 346 7.84 -18.37 17.49
CA ASP A 346 9.25 -18.46 17.89
C ASP A 346 9.79 -17.05 18.12
N ALA A 347 10.64 -16.88 19.11
CA ALA A 347 11.29 -15.60 19.39
C ALA A 347 12.17 -15.12 18.21
N ASN A 348 12.65 -16.05 17.37
CA ASN A 348 13.39 -15.74 16.17
C ASN A 348 12.52 -15.89 14.91
N PRO A 349 12.20 -14.81 14.18
CA PRO A 349 11.32 -14.84 13.00
C PRO A 349 11.90 -15.65 11.82
N ARG A 350 13.19 -15.97 11.84
CA ARG A 350 13.76 -16.94 10.89
C ARG A 350 13.23 -18.35 11.12
N ARG A 351 12.81 -18.72 12.33
CA ARG A 351 12.34 -20.06 12.71
C ARG A 351 10.82 -20.15 12.82
N GLY A 352 10.13 -19.11 13.27
CA GLY A 352 8.68 -19.15 13.46
C GLY A 352 8.02 -17.78 13.38
N LEU A 353 6.74 -17.74 13.77
CA LEU A 353 5.97 -16.51 13.85
C LEU A 353 6.46 -15.65 15.00
N ARG A 354 6.79 -14.40 14.72
CA ARG A 354 7.05 -13.35 15.70
C ARG A 354 6.10 -12.17 15.46
N LEU A 355 5.34 -11.82 16.46
CA LEU A 355 4.42 -10.67 16.41
C LEU A 355 5.01 -9.45 17.12
N GLU A 356 5.85 -9.67 18.12
CA GLU A 356 6.40 -8.60 18.96
C GLU A 356 7.19 -7.57 18.14
N ALA A 357 7.19 -6.35 18.63
CA ALA A 357 8.00 -5.28 18.10
C ALA A 357 9.49 -5.68 18.01
N GLY A 358 10.15 -5.21 16.98
CA GLY A 358 11.57 -5.41 16.75
C GLY A 358 12.14 -4.30 15.88
N THR A 359 13.45 -4.28 15.74
CA THR A 359 14.15 -3.28 14.96
C THR A 359 13.98 -3.53 13.46
N LEU A 360 14.24 -2.48 12.66
CA LEU A 360 14.44 -2.59 11.22
C LEU A 360 15.93 -2.64 10.95
N GLN A 361 16.34 -3.40 9.93
CA GLN A 361 17.75 -3.42 9.52
C GLN A 361 17.85 -3.31 8.00
N ILE A 362 18.84 -2.57 7.51
CA ILE A 362 19.24 -2.50 6.10
C ILE A 362 20.51 -3.33 5.94
N GLN A 363 20.53 -4.21 4.94
CA GLN A 363 21.61 -5.16 4.73
C GLN A 363 22.64 -4.66 3.72
N GLY A 364 23.94 -4.80 4.05
CA GLY A 364 24.99 -5.00 3.08
C GLY A 364 25.26 -6.50 2.96
N HIS A 365 25.00 -7.09 1.80
CA HIS A 365 24.93 -8.54 1.63
C HIS A 365 26.32 -9.18 1.41
N ASP A 366 27.12 -8.64 0.51
CA ASP A 366 28.40 -9.20 0.07
C ASP A 366 29.37 -8.10 -0.36
N PRO A 367 30.63 -8.42 -0.68
CA PRO A 367 31.65 -7.42 -1.02
C PRO A 367 31.32 -6.55 -2.23
N THR A 368 30.35 -6.93 -3.07
CA THR A 368 29.90 -6.15 -4.24
C THR A 368 28.77 -5.17 -3.91
N THR A 369 28.21 -5.23 -2.71
CA THR A 369 27.11 -4.34 -2.28
C THR A 369 27.44 -2.86 -2.55
N ASP A 370 26.56 -2.19 -3.28
CA ASP A 370 26.53 -0.74 -3.46
C ASP A 370 25.07 -0.30 -3.71
N LEU A 371 24.39 0.16 -2.66
CA LEU A 371 23.01 0.62 -2.74
C LEU A 371 22.86 1.97 -2.06
N SER A 372 21.91 2.76 -2.52
CA SER A 372 21.51 4.01 -1.87
C SER A 372 20.03 3.99 -1.53
N PHE A 373 19.68 4.63 -0.43
CA PHE A 373 18.32 4.75 0.07
C PHE A 373 17.97 6.19 0.39
N ARG A 374 16.73 6.58 0.14
CA ARG A 374 16.18 7.87 0.53
C ARG A 374 14.69 7.77 0.87
N ASN A 375 14.12 8.84 1.41
CA ASN A 375 12.70 8.91 1.74
C ASN A 375 12.21 7.77 2.66
N LEU A 376 13.10 7.30 3.59
CA LEU A 376 12.74 6.28 4.55
C LEU A 376 11.76 6.87 5.55
N ARG A 377 10.53 6.36 5.53
CA ARG A 377 9.44 6.84 6.39
C ARG A 377 8.56 5.69 6.85
N ILE A 378 8.05 5.79 8.07
CA ILE A 378 7.23 4.76 8.70
C ILE A 378 5.95 5.36 9.28
N ALA A 379 4.83 4.67 9.10
CA ALA A 379 3.59 4.88 9.83
C ALA A 379 3.32 3.65 10.69
N GLU A 380 3.21 3.82 12.00
CA GLU A 380 2.77 2.75 12.89
C GLU A 380 1.26 2.56 12.73
N THR A 381 0.82 1.31 12.65
CA THR A 381 -0.58 0.99 12.49
C THR A 381 -1.27 1.05 13.88
N PRO A 382 -2.34 1.83 14.07
CA PRO A 382 -3.03 1.89 15.34
C PRO A 382 -3.64 0.53 15.71
N ASN A 383 -3.75 0.27 17.00
CA ASN A 383 -4.46 -0.91 17.51
C ASN A 383 -5.94 -0.89 17.07
N ARG A 384 -6.57 -2.07 17.05
CA ARG A 384 -7.99 -2.23 16.72
C ARG A 384 -8.89 -1.51 17.69
#